data_bc1d576f81ffb2adb231ce2da0cfebb0
#
_entry.id   bc1d576f81ffb2adb231ce2da0cfebb0
#
_cell.length_a   1.000
_cell.length_b   1.000
_cell.length_c   1.000
_cell.angle_alpha   90.00
_cell.angle_beta   90.00
_cell.angle_gamma   90.00
#
_symmetry.space_group_name_H-M   'P 1'
#
loop_
_entity.id
_entity.type
_entity.pdbx_description
1 polymer ?
#
loop_
_entity_poly.entity_id
_entity_poly.type
_entity_poly.pdbx_seq_one_letter_code
_entity_poly.pdbx_strand_id
1 'polypeptide(L)'
;EYKSQRLYRDARIFSIYEGTTQLQVVAAIRYISNGTYLTIIKEMLEKEVAEELQPLKARVEEMVKLYEQALEYVKEAQDQEMHDFLARRLYNITAEIIMSLLILEDATRSAELFAKSANVYVRMAQADVIGDHAYIMNFVKEDLPSFRAE
;
A
#
# COMPACT_ATOMS: atom_id res chain seq x y z
N GLU A 1 -8.41 27.71 -15.09
CA GLU A 1 -8.60 26.47 -14.33
C GLU A 1 -7.37 25.56 -14.45
N TYR A 2 -6.92 25.03 -13.33
CA TYR A 2 -5.80 24.11 -13.32
C TYR A 2 -6.21 22.72 -13.83
N LYS A 3 -5.37 22.09 -14.64
CA LYS A 3 -5.61 20.73 -15.16
C LYS A 3 -5.81 19.70 -14.03
N SER A 4 -5.18 19.90 -12.88
CA SER A 4 -5.32 19.07 -11.69
C SER A 4 -6.76 18.98 -11.16
N GLN A 5 -7.57 20.03 -11.28
CA GLN A 5 -8.97 20.00 -10.87
C GLN A 5 -9.79 18.98 -11.70
N ARG A 6 -9.53 18.91 -12.99
CA ARG A 6 -10.17 17.92 -13.86
C ARG A 6 -9.74 16.49 -13.50
N LEU A 7 -8.44 16.28 -13.33
CA LEU A 7 -7.91 14.98 -12.91
C LEU A 7 -8.49 14.52 -11.58
N TYR A 8 -8.63 15.44 -10.59
CA TYR A 8 -9.25 15.12 -9.31
C TYR A 8 -10.72 14.70 -9.47
N ARG A 9 -11.49 15.42 -10.27
CA ARG A 9 -12.90 15.07 -10.53
C ARG A 9 -13.03 13.73 -11.26
N ASP A 10 -12.19 13.51 -12.26
CA ASP A 10 -12.20 12.27 -13.03
C ASP A 10 -11.78 11.07 -12.16
N ALA A 11 -10.77 11.24 -11.27
CA ALA A 11 -10.34 10.22 -10.33
C ALA A 11 -11.41 9.86 -9.27
N ARG A 12 -12.37 10.76 -9.01
CA ARG A 12 -13.44 10.50 -8.04
C ARG A 12 -14.31 9.29 -8.41
N ILE A 13 -14.42 8.97 -9.69
CA ILE A 13 -15.18 7.80 -10.16
C ILE A 13 -14.61 6.49 -9.61
N PHE A 14 -13.29 6.38 -9.42
CA PHE A 14 -12.64 5.14 -8.95
C PHE A 14 -13.07 4.71 -7.57
N SER A 15 -13.62 5.61 -6.74
CA SER A 15 -14.13 5.25 -5.41
C SER A 15 -15.57 4.70 -5.43
N ILE A 16 -16.27 4.77 -6.57
CA ILE A 16 -17.69 4.38 -6.70
C ILE A 16 -17.97 3.47 -7.89
N TYR A 17 -17.03 3.38 -8.85
CA TYR A 17 -17.19 2.58 -10.07
C TYR A 17 -17.02 1.09 -9.79
N GLU A 18 -17.87 0.26 -10.39
CA GLU A 18 -17.88 -1.22 -10.25
C GLU A 18 -17.96 -1.73 -8.80
N GLY A 19 -18.53 -0.93 -7.93
CA GLY A 19 -18.69 -1.26 -6.52
C GLY A 19 -17.97 -0.27 -5.61
N THR A 20 -18.12 -0.49 -4.33
CA THR A 20 -17.48 0.34 -3.31
C THR A 20 -16.00 0.01 -3.19
N THR A 21 -15.23 0.88 -2.54
CA THR A 21 -13.83 0.60 -2.17
C THR A 21 -13.70 -0.74 -1.46
N GLN A 22 -14.70 -1.16 -0.69
CA GLN A 22 -14.70 -2.44 -0.01
C GLN A 22 -14.69 -3.63 -0.98
N LEU A 23 -15.42 -3.56 -2.09
CA LEU A 23 -15.39 -4.62 -3.10
C LEU A 23 -14.02 -4.73 -3.78
N GLN A 24 -13.32 -3.62 -3.98
CA GLN A 24 -11.95 -3.63 -4.50
C GLN A 24 -10.99 -4.30 -3.51
N VAL A 25 -11.14 -4.03 -2.21
CA VAL A 25 -10.37 -4.72 -1.16
C VAL A 25 -10.64 -6.22 -1.18
N VAL A 26 -11.91 -6.63 -1.23
CA VAL A 26 -12.30 -8.05 -1.30
C VAL A 26 -11.74 -8.75 -2.53
N ALA A 27 -11.71 -8.08 -3.68
CA ALA A 27 -11.12 -8.64 -4.90
C ALA A 27 -9.59 -8.78 -4.79
N ALA A 28 -8.91 -7.81 -4.19
CA ALA A 28 -7.45 -7.77 -4.10
C ALA A 28 -6.88 -8.65 -2.99
N ILE A 29 -7.59 -8.80 -1.86
CA ILE A 29 -7.04 -9.44 -0.65
C ILE A 29 -6.59 -10.87 -0.89
N ARG A 30 -7.24 -11.61 -1.77
CA ARG A 30 -6.83 -12.95 -2.15
C ARG A 30 -5.41 -13.00 -2.72
N TYR A 31 -5.06 -12.04 -3.58
CA TYR A 31 -3.75 -11.95 -4.23
C TYR A 31 -2.69 -11.32 -3.32
N ILE A 32 -3.13 -10.53 -2.34
CA ILE A 32 -2.28 -10.00 -1.27
C ILE A 32 -1.86 -11.17 -0.37
N SER A 33 -2.83 -11.92 0.15
CA SER A 33 -2.61 -12.98 1.14
C SER A 33 -1.88 -14.20 0.58
N ASN A 34 -2.02 -14.50 -0.71
CA ASN A 34 -1.29 -15.62 -1.35
C ASN A 34 0.14 -15.26 -1.82
N GLY A 35 0.56 -14.00 -1.61
CA GLY A 35 1.91 -13.52 -1.94
C GLY A 35 2.12 -13.07 -3.39
N THR A 36 1.08 -13.07 -4.24
CA THR A 36 1.22 -12.63 -5.64
C THR A 36 1.72 -11.19 -5.72
N TYR A 37 1.11 -10.26 -4.95
CA TYR A 37 1.58 -8.88 -4.94
C TYR A 37 2.98 -8.72 -4.34
N LEU A 38 3.35 -9.51 -3.34
CA LEU A 38 4.70 -9.47 -2.78
C LEU A 38 5.75 -9.88 -3.82
N THR A 39 5.44 -10.88 -4.66
CA THR A 39 6.32 -11.28 -5.76
C THR A 39 6.50 -10.15 -6.76
N ILE A 40 5.41 -9.51 -7.19
CA ILE A 40 5.45 -8.36 -8.11
C ILE A 40 6.26 -7.19 -7.51
N ILE A 41 6.04 -6.87 -6.24
CA ILE A 41 6.78 -5.82 -5.52
C ILE A 41 8.29 -6.12 -5.52
N LYS A 42 8.68 -7.37 -5.26
CA LYS A 42 10.10 -7.78 -5.29
C LYS A 42 10.71 -7.63 -6.68
N GLU A 43 10.01 -8.05 -7.72
CA GLU A 43 10.44 -7.83 -9.11
C GLU A 43 10.60 -6.34 -9.46
N MET A 44 9.68 -5.49 -8.98
CA MET A 44 9.79 -4.03 -9.17
C MET A 44 10.98 -3.43 -8.42
N LEU A 45 11.32 -3.94 -7.24
CA LEU A 45 12.49 -3.50 -6.46
C LEU A 45 13.84 -3.83 -7.13
N GLU A 46 13.89 -4.86 -7.97
CA GLU A 46 15.09 -5.21 -8.73
C GLU A 46 15.43 -4.18 -9.81
N LYS A 47 14.47 -3.34 -10.21
CA LYS A 47 14.72 -2.31 -11.21
C LYS A 47 15.74 -1.28 -10.71
N GLU A 48 16.59 -0.84 -11.62
CA GLU A 48 17.53 0.23 -11.35
C GLU A 48 16.80 1.55 -11.09
N VAL A 49 17.29 2.29 -10.10
CA VAL A 49 16.80 3.61 -9.72
C VAL A 49 17.97 4.56 -9.76
N ALA A 50 17.78 5.79 -10.25
CA ALA A 50 18.81 6.82 -10.33
C ALA A 50 19.50 7.02 -8.96
N GLU A 51 20.79 7.33 -8.96
CA GLU A 51 21.62 7.41 -7.75
C GLU A 51 21.05 8.37 -6.70
N GLU A 52 20.56 9.52 -7.12
CA GLU A 52 19.93 10.52 -6.25
C GLU A 52 18.64 10.06 -5.58
N LEU A 53 17.99 9.03 -6.11
CA LEU A 53 16.74 8.45 -5.58
C LEU A 53 16.96 7.23 -4.69
N GLN A 54 18.20 6.73 -4.57
CA GLN A 54 18.52 5.57 -3.73
C GLN A 54 18.05 5.71 -2.26
N PRO A 55 18.15 6.89 -1.62
CA PRO A 55 17.60 7.06 -0.28
C PRO A 55 16.10 6.88 -0.18
N LEU A 56 15.36 7.17 -1.26
CA LEU A 56 13.90 6.93 -1.31
C LEU A 56 13.61 5.44 -1.56
N LYS A 57 14.40 4.78 -2.41
CA LYS A 57 14.28 3.33 -2.62
C LYS A 57 14.50 2.57 -1.31
N ALA A 58 15.51 2.93 -0.52
CA ALA A 58 15.75 2.33 0.78
C ALA A 58 14.54 2.43 1.74
N ARG A 59 13.78 3.55 1.70
CA ARG A 59 12.53 3.67 2.44
C ARG A 59 11.46 2.69 1.98
N VAL A 60 11.35 2.50 0.66
CA VAL A 60 10.40 1.51 0.12
C VAL A 60 10.79 0.09 0.52
N GLU A 61 12.08 -0.23 0.55
CA GLU A 61 12.58 -1.53 1.06
C GLU A 61 12.23 -1.76 2.54
N GLU A 62 12.27 -0.70 3.36
CA GLU A 62 11.78 -0.76 4.75
C GLU A 62 10.27 -1.01 4.81
N MET A 63 9.47 -0.33 3.98
CA MET A 63 8.02 -0.57 3.90
C MET A 63 7.71 -2.01 3.50
N VAL A 64 8.50 -2.61 2.58
CA VAL A 64 8.31 -4.01 2.18
C VAL A 64 8.57 -4.97 3.35
N LYS A 65 9.58 -4.70 4.18
CA LYS A 65 9.82 -5.51 5.39
C LYS A 65 8.65 -5.45 6.37
N LEU A 66 8.07 -4.27 6.57
CA LEU A 66 6.88 -4.10 7.40
C LEU A 66 5.68 -4.86 6.81
N TYR A 67 5.54 -4.82 5.49
CA TYR A 67 4.50 -5.56 4.78
C TYR A 67 4.62 -7.07 4.96
N GLU A 68 5.83 -7.62 4.83
CA GLU A 68 6.11 -9.04 5.07
C GLU A 68 5.73 -9.45 6.50
N GLN A 69 6.10 -8.66 7.51
CA GLN A 69 5.74 -8.91 8.90
C GLN A 69 4.23 -8.90 9.11
N ALA A 70 3.52 -7.92 8.54
CA ALA A 70 2.06 -7.84 8.63
C ALA A 70 1.37 -9.03 7.97
N LEU A 71 1.85 -9.48 6.80
CA LEU A 71 1.32 -10.66 6.11
C LEU A 71 1.51 -11.93 6.93
N GLU A 72 2.71 -12.12 7.51
CA GLU A 72 3.02 -13.27 8.34
C GLU A 72 2.14 -13.30 9.59
N TYR A 73 2.04 -12.17 10.29
CA TYR A 73 1.20 -12.05 11.49
C TYR A 73 -0.26 -12.44 11.23
N VAL A 74 -0.85 -11.89 10.17
CA VAL A 74 -2.26 -12.20 9.80
C VAL A 74 -2.41 -13.66 9.38
N LYS A 75 -1.44 -14.23 8.70
CA LYS A 75 -1.44 -15.63 8.28
C LYS A 75 -1.31 -16.59 9.46
N GLU A 76 -0.45 -16.28 10.42
CA GLU A 76 -0.23 -17.12 11.62
C GLU A 76 -1.45 -17.15 12.55
N ALA A 77 -2.24 -16.08 12.56
CA ALA A 77 -3.47 -16.03 13.35
C ALA A 77 -4.49 -17.11 12.92
N GLN A 78 -4.47 -17.59 11.67
CA GLN A 78 -5.38 -18.59 11.09
C GLN A 78 -6.86 -18.31 11.37
N ASP A 79 -7.22 -17.04 11.44
CA ASP A 79 -8.57 -16.57 11.76
C ASP A 79 -9.14 -15.75 10.59
N GLN A 80 -10.21 -16.25 9.97
CA GLN A 80 -10.79 -15.62 8.80
C GLN A 80 -11.45 -14.27 9.12
N GLU A 81 -12.06 -14.12 10.30
CA GLU A 81 -12.71 -12.86 10.67
C GLU A 81 -11.66 -11.76 10.91
N MET A 82 -10.57 -12.10 11.59
CA MET A 82 -9.44 -11.20 11.78
C MET A 82 -8.79 -10.82 10.43
N HIS A 83 -8.58 -11.81 9.54
CA HIS A 83 -8.08 -11.58 8.20
C HIS A 83 -8.95 -10.58 7.43
N ASP A 84 -10.26 -10.80 7.42
CA ASP A 84 -11.20 -9.94 6.68
C ASP A 84 -11.28 -8.53 7.29
N PHE A 85 -11.20 -8.42 8.60
CA PHE A 85 -11.16 -7.14 9.30
C PHE A 85 -9.89 -6.33 8.96
N LEU A 86 -8.75 -6.99 8.91
CA LEU A 86 -7.46 -6.35 8.62
C LEU A 86 -7.17 -6.18 7.11
N ALA A 87 -8.01 -6.76 6.24
CA ALA A 87 -7.82 -6.77 4.79
C ALA A 87 -7.61 -5.37 4.21
N ARG A 88 -8.36 -4.36 4.69
CA ARG A 88 -8.25 -2.99 4.21
C ARG A 88 -6.86 -2.40 4.48
N ARG A 89 -6.26 -2.70 5.63
CA ARG A 89 -4.93 -2.18 5.98
C ARG A 89 -3.84 -2.86 5.18
N LEU A 90 -3.93 -4.16 4.98
CA LEU A 90 -3.03 -4.88 4.08
C LEU A 90 -3.11 -4.36 2.64
N TYR A 91 -4.33 -4.06 2.17
CA TYR A 91 -4.55 -3.44 0.87
C TYR A 91 -3.88 -2.07 0.77
N ASN A 92 -4.05 -1.21 1.78
CA ASN A 92 -3.43 0.12 1.80
C ASN A 92 -1.91 0.02 1.73
N ILE A 93 -1.29 -0.81 2.60
CA ILE A 93 0.17 -1.03 2.59
C ILE A 93 0.64 -1.47 1.19
N THR A 94 -0.05 -2.43 0.59
CA THR A 94 0.28 -2.92 -0.76
C THR A 94 0.22 -1.81 -1.80
N ALA A 95 -0.84 -1.00 -1.76
CA ALA A 95 -1.05 0.10 -2.71
C ALA A 95 0.03 1.18 -2.56
N GLU A 96 0.35 1.59 -1.32
CA GLU A 96 1.36 2.61 -1.04
C GLU A 96 2.75 2.17 -1.51
N ILE A 97 3.11 0.90 -1.34
CA ILE A 97 4.38 0.36 -1.82
C ILE A 97 4.43 0.37 -3.35
N ILE A 98 3.40 -0.13 -4.03
CA ILE A 98 3.36 -0.18 -5.49
C ILE A 98 3.42 1.23 -6.09
N MET A 99 2.64 2.15 -5.56
CA MET A 99 2.63 3.55 -6.03
C MET A 99 3.98 4.24 -5.78
N SER A 100 4.65 3.92 -4.66
CA SER A 100 6.00 4.41 -4.38
C SER A 100 7.03 3.90 -5.39
N LEU A 101 6.93 2.65 -5.78
CA LEU A 101 7.81 2.07 -6.81
C LEU A 101 7.56 2.67 -8.19
N LEU A 102 6.29 2.87 -8.56
CA LEU A 102 5.93 3.49 -9.84
C LEU A 102 6.43 4.93 -9.94
N ILE A 103 6.27 5.75 -8.90
CA ILE A 103 6.74 7.13 -8.95
C ILE A 103 8.28 7.22 -8.92
N LEU A 104 8.98 6.26 -8.31
CA LEU A 104 10.45 6.16 -8.39
C LEU A 104 10.90 5.80 -9.81
N GLU A 105 10.19 4.92 -10.50
CA GLU A 105 10.44 4.60 -11.90
C GLU A 105 10.25 5.84 -12.80
N ASP A 106 9.17 6.59 -12.61
CA ASP A 106 8.92 7.83 -13.34
C ASP A 106 9.98 8.90 -13.04
N ALA A 107 10.39 9.05 -11.78
CA ALA A 107 11.45 9.98 -11.38
C ALA A 107 12.82 9.58 -11.94
N THR A 108 13.08 8.28 -12.09
CA THR A 108 14.30 7.77 -12.75
C THR A 108 14.31 8.12 -14.24
N ARG A 109 13.16 8.06 -14.90
CA ARG A 109 13.02 8.42 -16.33
C ARG A 109 13.07 9.94 -16.55
N SER A 110 12.54 10.73 -15.63
CA SER A 110 12.46 12.19 -15.72
C SER A 110 12.48 12.85 -14.35
N ALA A 111 13.69 13.03 -13.80
CA ALA A 111 13.88 13.65 -12.49
C ALA A 111 13.29 15.07 -12.41
N GLU A 112 13.44 15.86 -13.49
CA GLU A 112 12.91 17.24 -13.54
C GLU A 112 11.41 17.30 -13.25
N LEU A 113 10.64 16.34 -13.76
CA LEU A 113 9.18 16.31 -13.59
C LEU A 113 8.74 15.64 -12.29
N PHE A 114 9.40 14.57 -11.88
CA PHE A 114 8.86 13.67 -10.85
C PHE A 114 9.67 13.57 -9.56
N ALA A 115 10.95 13.99 -9.51
CA ALA A 115 11.77 13.79 -8.32
C ALA A 115 11.18 14.45 -7.06
N LYS A 116 10.63 15.66 -7.17
CA LYS A 116 9.98 16.36 -6.04
C LYS A 116 8.74 15.62 -5.57
N SER A 117 7.92 15.16 -6.50
CA SER A 117 6.70 14.39 -6.19
C SER A 117 7.05 13.05 -5.57
N ALA A 118 8.07 12.35 -6.07
CA ALA A 118 8.57 11.11 -5.51
C ALA A 118 9.04 11.30 -4.06
N ASN A 119 9.82 12.37 -3.79
CA ASN A 119 10.27 12.64 -2.43
C ASN A 119 9.12 12.91 -1.44
N VAL A 120 8.09 13.63 -1.86
CA VAL A 120 6.92 13.88 -1.01
C VAL A 120 6.11 12.60 -0.83
N TYR A 121 5.77 11.92 -1.94
CA TYR A 121 4.91 10.74 -1.91
C TYR A 121 5.50 9.61 -1.08
N VAL A 122 6.75 9.19 -1.34
CA VAL A 122 7.39 8.07 -0.63
C VAL A 122 7.48 8.32 0.88
N ARG A 123 7.68 9.57 1.30
CA ARG A 123 7.71 9.91 2.74
C ARG A 123 6.33 9.85 3.40
N MET A 124 5.29 10.28 2.69
CA MET A 124 3.91 10.15 3.16
C MET A 124 3.50 8.68 3.21
N ALA A 125 3.73 7.94 2.13
CA ALA A 125 3.45 6.51 2.05
C ALA A 125 4.12 5.72 3.18
N GLN A 126 5.38 6.04 3.49
CA GLN A 126 6.08 5.39 4.61
C GLN A 126 5.39 5.64 5.96
N ALA A 127 4.92 6.86 6.21
CA ALA A 127 4.19 7.17 7.45
C ALA A 127 2.86 6.39 7.55
N ASP A 128 2.13 6.29 6.44
CA ASP A 128 0.87 5.55 6.36
C ASP A 128 1.10 4.04 6.53
N VAL A 129 2.14 3.47 5.89
CA VAL A 129 2.53 2.07 6.05
C VAL A 129 2.93 1.76 7.49
N ILE A 130 3.71 2.61 8.14
CA ILE A 130 4.07 2.45 9.56
C ILE A 130 2.81 2.44 10.44
N GLY A 131 1.86 3.35 10.20
CA GLY A 131 0.60 3.43 10.94
C GLY A 131 -0.25 2.18 10.75
N ASP A 132 -0.46 1.73 9.52
CA ASP A 132 -1.24 0.52 9.22
C ASP A 132 -0.55 -0.75 9.75
N HIS A 133 0.78 -0.86 9.62
CA HIS A 133 1.56 -1.95 10.21
C HIS A 133 1.42 -1.98 11.73
N ALA A 134 1.61 -0.84 12.41
CA ALA A 134 1.49 -0.77 13.86
C ALA A 134 0.08 -1.18 14.33
N TYR A 135 -0.95 -0.78 13.59
CA TYR A 135 -2.32 -1.21 13.88
C TYR A 135 -2.48 -2.74 13.75
N ILE A 136 -1.99 -3.32 12.66
CA ILE A 136 -2.07 -4.77 12.42
C ILE A 136 -1.35 -5.54 13.55
N MET A 137 -0.12 -5.16 13.85
CA MET A 137 0.72 -5.87 14.84
C MET A 137 0.21 -5.77 16.28
N ASN A 138 -0.60 -4.77 16.59
CA ASN A 138 -1.20 -4.59 17.91
C ASN A 138 -2.65 -5.08 18.00
N PHE A 139 -3.24 -5.52 16.88
CA PHE A 139 -4.61 -6.02 16.86
C PHE A 139 -4.66 -7.48 17.26
N VAL A 140 -5.56 -7.83 18.17
CA VAL A 140 -5.79 -9.21 18.60
C VAL A 140 -7.23 -9.61 18.34
N LYS A 141 -7.49 -10.91 18.21
CA LYS A 141 -8.83 -11.45 17.92
C LYS A 141 -9.88 -11.01 18.95
N GLU A 142 -9.48 -10.88 20.17
CA GLU A 142 -10.32 -10.46 21.31
C GLU A 142 -10.90 -9.05 21.14
N ASP A 143 -10.31 -8.24 20.26
CA ASP A 143 -10.80 -6.88 19.94
C ASP A 143 -12.02 -6.91 18.99
N LEU A 144 -12.20 -7.97 18.19
CA LEU A 144 -13.25 -8.06 17.17
C LEU A 144 -14.67 -7.79 17.69
N PRO A 145 -15.09 -8.30 18.87
CA PRO A 145 -16.43 -8.03 19.38
C PRO A 145 -16.73 -6.55 19.58
N SER A 146 -15.73 -5.71 19.86
CA SER A 146 -15.91 -4.27 20.06
C SER A 146 -16.27 -3.50 18.77
N PHE A 147 -16.07 -4.13 17.61
CA PHE A 147 -16.37 -3.55 16.30
C PHE A 147 -17.66 -4.10 15.66
N ARG A 148 -18.32 -5.05 16.31
CA ARG A 148 -19.63 -5.57 15.85
C ARG A 148 -20.73 -4.58 16.25
N ALA A 149 -21.62 -4.26 15.30
CA ALA A 149 -22.86 -3.58 15.64
C ALA A 149 -23.72 -4.48 16.54
N GLU A 150 -24.35 -3.89 17.56
CA GLU A 150 -25.36 -4.56 18.38
C GLU A 150 -26.61 -4.93 17.55
#